data_20fc00f58612dc161531cee0ccccc9b9
#
_entry.id   20fc00f58612dc161531cee0ccccc9b9
#
_cell.length_a   1.000
_cell.length_b   1.000
_cell.length_c   1.000
_cell.angle_alpha   90.00
_cell.angle_beta   90.00
_cell.angle_gamma   90.00
#
_symmetry.space_group_name_H-M   'P 1'
#
loop_
_entity.id
_entity.type
_entity.pdbx_description
1 polymer ?
#
loop_
_entity_poly.entity_id
_entity_poly.type
_entity_poly.pdbx_seq_one_letter_code
_entity_poly.pdbx_strand_id
1 'polypeptide(L)'
;MKEKIINISATLAGISLIALILRPVQPQAKINQQSAVLSECYNSHVDYKVETGEISVDEYELSLMAHLLMGECGATYNDDEMLYLAGAVVLNRVQSKYFPNSIEEVIYQSGQYQCIELKNSGFYKEPTERCWRIAEELLISGYDIPSNVLYQAEFKQGSGVYKKVQNMYFCYK
;
A
#
# COMPACT_ATOMS: atom_id res chain seq x y z
N MET A 1 -3.22 -60.78 19.13
CA MET A 1 -3.14 -59.98 17.86
C MET A 1 -4.21 -58.89 17.85
N LYS A 2 -4.26 -58.02 18.85
CA LYS A 2 -5.28 -56.94 18.90
C LYS A 2 -4.79 -55.66 19.61
N GLU A 3 -3.52 -55.30 19.52
CA GLU A 3 -3.02 -54.10 20.23
C GLU A 3 -2.14 -53.17 19.40
N LYS A 4 -2.32 -53.12 18.09
CA LYS A 4 -1.50 -52.23 17.27
C LYS A 4 -2.24 -51.18 16.41
N ILE A 5 -3.53 -50.99 16.65
CA ILE A 5 -4.32 -50.05 15.79
C ILE A 5 -4.67 -48.73 16.49
N ILE A 6 -4.44 -48.61 17.80
CA ILE A 6 -4.93 -47.43 18.57
C ILE A 6 -3.92 -46.25 18.59
N ASN A 7 -2.64 -46.49 18.24
CA ASN A 7 -1.63 -45.42 18.39
C ASN A 7 -1.36 -44.53 17.20
N ILE A 8 -2.04 -44.73 16.07
CA ILE A 8 -1.78 -43.91 14.87
C ILE A 8 -2.74 -42.72 14.75
N SER A 9 -3.92 -42.80 15.34
CA SER A 9 -4.89 -41.67 15.23
C SER A 9 -4.62 -40.53 16.22
N ALA A 10 -3.98 -40.80 17.35
CA ALA A 10 -3.69 -39.76 18.36
C ALA A 10 -2.55 -38.82 17.95
N THR A 11 -1.59 -39.32 17.19
CA THR A 11 -0.45 -38.51 16.71
C THR A 11 -0.83 -37.54 15.59
N LEU A 12 -1.78 -37.87 14.75
CA LEU A 12 -2.26 -36.99 13.70
C LEU A 12 -3.11 -35.83 14.24
N ALA A 13 -3.90 -36.06 15.26
CA ALA A 13 -4.68 -35.03 15.92
C ALA A 13 -3.80 -34.02 16.70
N GLY A 14 -2.72 -34.52 17.32
CA GLY A 14 -1.78 -33.65 18.07
C GLY A 14 -0.98 -32.71 17.19
N ILE A 15 -0.56 -33.13 16.02
CA ILE A 15 0.19 -32.32 15.07
C ILE A 15 -0.71 -31.22 14.47
N SER A 16 -1.97 -31.53 14.22
CA SER A 16 -2.93 -30.53 13.71
C SER A 16 -3.22 -29.42 14.74
N LEU A 17 -3.29 -29.77 16.02
CA LEU A 17 -3.55 -28.82 17.09
C LEU A 17 -2.34 -27.91 17.37
N ILE A 18 -1.12 -28.45 17.31
CA ILE A 18 0.11 -27.68 17.51
C ILE A 18 0.34 -26.72 16.33
N ALA A 19 0.02 -27.12 15.10
CA ALA A 19 0.13 -26.27 13.94
C ALA A 19 -0.88 -25.08 13.97
N LEU A 20 -2.03 -25.24 14.64
CA LEU A 20 -2.99 -24.16 14.85
C LEU A 20 -2.55 -23.18 15.95
N ILE A 21 -1.85 -23.66 16.98
CA ILE A 21 -1.40 -22.84 18.11
C ILE A 21 -0.14 -22.04 17.75
N LEU A 22 0.69 -22.56 16.86
CA LEU A 22 1.94 -21.91 16.41
C LEU A 22 1.77 -21.03 15.17
N ARG A 23 0.58 -20.89 14.63
CA ARG A 23 0.35 -19.79 13.68
C ARG A 23 0.47 -18.50 14.47
N PRO A 24 1.48 -17.68 14.19
CA PRO A 24 1.49 -16.35 14.74
C PRO A 24 0.15 -15.70 14.40
N VAL A 25 -0.52 -15.19 15.41
CA VAL A 25 -1.65 -14.26 15.23
C VAL A 25 -1.05 -13.05 14.54
N GLN A 26 -1.00 -13.13 13.27
CA GLN A 26 -0.42 -12.13 12.40
C GLN A 26 -1.53 -11.40 11.71
N PRO A 27 -1.22 -10.33 11.31
CA PRO A 27 -1.72 -9.00 11.13
C PRO A 27 -3.10 -8.92 10.46
N GLN A 28 -3.90 -9.98 10.40
CA GLN A 28 -5.28 -9.87 9.90
C GLN A 28 -6.13 -8.87 10.71
N ALA A 29 -5.85 -8.71 12.00
CA ALA A 29 -6.54 -7.68 12.77
C ALA A 29 -6.03 -6.28 12.43
N LYS A 30 -4.75 -6.11 12.10
CA LYS A 30 -4.19 -4.84 11.61
C LYS A 30 -4.61 -4.56 10.18
N ILE A 31 -4.62 -5.59 9.33
CA ILE A 31 -5.11 -5.49 7.94
C ILE A 31 -6.59 -5.13 7.95
N ASN A 32 -7.41 -5.74 8.79
CA ASN A 32 -8.83 -5.41 8.89
C ASN A 32 -9.08 -4.02 9.50
N GLN A 33 -8.24 -3.54 10.41
CA GLN A 33 -8.34 -2.16 10.91
C GLN A 33 -7.88 -1.14 9.88
N GLN A 34 -6.82 -1.44 9.16
CA GLN A 34 -6.27 -0.53 8.15
C GLN A 34 -7.14 -0.52 6.89
N SER A 35 -7.68 -1.66 6.47
CA SER A 35 -8.69 -1.72 5.40
C SER A 35 -10.01 -1.09 5.82
N ALA A 36 -10.42 -1.17 7.08
CA ALA A 36 -11.61 -0.48 7.58
C ALA A 36 -11.42 1.03 7.62
N VAL A 37 -10.24 1.52 8.03
CA VAL A 37 -9.91 2.95 8.01
C VAL A 37 -9.76 3.46 6.58
N LEU A 38 -9.16 2.68 5.70
CA LEU A 38 -9.12 2.97 4.26
C LEU A 38 -10.53 2.98 3.67
N SER A 39 -11.40 2.03 4.05
CA SER A 39 -12.79 1.99 3.58
C SER A 39 -13.63 3.17 4.09
N GLU A 40 -13.38 3.71 5.28
CA GLU A 40 -14.06 4.90 5.77
C GLU A 40 -13.62 6.18 5.04
N CYS A 41 -12.35 6.31 4.69
CA CYS A 41 -11.85 7.42 3.86
C CYS A 41 -12.24 7.27 2.39
N TYR A 42 -12.33 6.04 1.89
CA TYR A 42 -12.70 5.71 0.51
C TYR A 42 -14.21 5.77 0.24
N ASN A 43 -15.07 5.52 1.25
CA ASN A 43 -16.51 5.45 1.11
C ASN A 43 -17.20 6.75 0.62
N SER A 44 -16.45 7.83 0.42
CA SER A 44 -17.01 9.02 -0.23
C SER A 44 -16.92 8.99 -1.76
N HIS A 45 -16.13 8.08 -2.37
CA HIS A 45 -15.88 8.08 -3.82
C HIS A 45 -15.75 6.70 -4.47
N VAL A 46 -15.90 5.61 -3.72
CA VAL A 46 -15.76 4.26 -4.27
C VAL A 46 -17.03 3.45 -4.02
N ASP A 47 -17.74 3.13 -5.09
CA ASP A 47 -18.83 2.14 -5.07
C ASP A 47 -18.23 0.73 -4.90
N TYR A 48 -18.08 0.27 -3.65
CA TYR A 48 -17.71 -1.13 -3.37
C TYR A 48 -18.90 -2.04 -3.70
N LYS A 49 -18.89 -2.67 -4.85
CA LYS A 49 -19.72 -3.84 -5.11
C LYS A 49 -19.11 -5.07 -4.44
N VAL A 50 -19.47 -5.31 -3.19
CA VAL A 50 -19.20 -6.59 -2.52
C VAL A 50 -20.27 -7.60 -2.96
N GLU A 51 -20.14 -8.17 -4.13
CA GLU A 51 -21.04 -9.27 -4.55
C GLU A 51 -20.40 -10.67 -4.42
N THR A 52 -19.06 -10.78 -4.24
CA THR A 52 -18.39 -12.09 -4.20
C THR A 52 -17.30 -12.20 -3.13
N GLY A 53 -17.15 -11.23 -2.23
CA GLY A 53 -16.02 -11.18 -1.29
C GLY A 53 -14.70 -10.75 -1.93
N GLU A 54 -14.72 -10.32 -3.17
CA GLU A 54 -13.58 -9.70 -3.85
C GLU A 54 -13.59 -8.19 -3.57
N ILE A 55 -12.46 -7.67 -3.13
CA ILE A 55 -12.25 -6.22 -2.99
C ILE A 55 -12.04 -5.68 -4.41
N SER A 56 -12.97 -4.87 -4.91
CA SER A 56 -12.78 -4.15 -6.16
C SER A 56 -12.11 -2.80 -5.87
N VAL A 57 -11.08 -2.50 -6.62
CA VAL A 57 -10.39 -1.20 -6.60
C VAL A 57 -11.02 -0.30 -7.66
N ASP A 58 -11.18 0.97 -7.37
CA ASP A 58 -11.62 1.94 -8.38
C ASP A 58 -10.57 2.04 -9.50
N GLU A 59 -11.00 1.81 -10.73
CA GLU A 59 -10.10 1.78 -11.90
C GLU A 59 -9.42 3.13 -12.15
N TYR A 60 -10.09 4.23 -11.85
CA TYR A 60 -9.53 5.56 -12.04
C TYR A 60 -8.44 5.86 -11.01
N GLU A 61 -8.69 5.56 -9.73
CA GLU A 61 -7.68 5.73 -8.66
C GLU A 61 -6.48 4.80 -8.86
N LEU A 62 -6.74 3.56 -9.30
CA LEU A 62 -5.68 2.61 -9.67
C LEU A 62 -4.81 3.19 -10.79
N SER A 63 -5.44 3.71 -11.83
CA SER A 63 -4.73 4.35 -12.94
C SER A 63 -3.92 5.55 -12.48
N LEU A 64 -4.50 6.45 -11.70
CA LEU A 64 -3.79 7.61 -11.16
C LEU A 64 -2.57 7.21 -10.33
N MET A 65 -2.74 6.25 -9.43
CA MET A 65 -1.64 5.76 -8.59
C MET A 65 -0.55 5.11 -9.44
N ALA A 66 -0.90 4.23 -10.40
CA ALA A 66 0.07 3.59 -11.26
C ALA A 66 0.87 4.60 -12.11
N HIS A 67 0.20 5.60 -12.67
CA HIS A 67 0.85 6.68 -13.42
C HIS A 67 1.75 7.54 -12.53
N LEU A 68 1.34 7.84 -11.29
CA LEU A 68 2.19 8.56 -10.34
C LEU A 68 3.46 7.76 -10.01
N LEU A 69 3.32 6.47 -9.67
CA LEU A 69 4.45 5.60 -9.39
C LEU A 69 5.40 5.53 -10.60
N MET A 70 4.87 5.46 -11.82
CA MET A 70 5.68 5.52 -13.03
C MET A 70 6.40 6.85 -13.19
N GLY A 71 5.74 7.95 -12.84
CA GLY A 71 6.28 9.31 -12.94
C GLY A 71 7.40 9.60 -11.96
N GLU A 72 7.23 9.16 -10.72
CA GLU A 72 8.16 9.43 -9.62
C GLU A 72 9.34 8.44 -9.57
N CYS A 73 9.11 7.16 -9.92
CA CYS A 73 10.07 6.10 -9.64
C CYS A 73 10.25 5.12 -10.81
N GLY A 74 9.26 4.98 -11.69
CA GLY A 74 8.98 3.78 -12.44
C GLY A 74 10.05 3.27 -13.41
N ALA A 75 10.80 4.14 -14.07
CA ALA A 75 11.77 3.70 -15.08
C ALA A 75 13.21 3.61 -14.55
N THR A 76 13.50 4.23 -13.43
CA THR A 76 14.88 4.47 -12.98
C THR A 76 15.28 3.57 -11.82
N TYR A 77 14.33 3.12 -11.02
CA TYR A 77 14.59 2.40 -9.78
C TYR A 77 14.11 0.95 -9.86
N ASN A 78 15.03 0.00 -9.68
CA ASN A 78 14.74 -1.43 -9.61
C ASN A 78 14.32 -1.90 -8.19
N ASP A 79 13.89 -0.97 -7.34
CA ASP A 79 13.56 -1.23 -5.95
C ASP A 79 12.06 -1.01 -5.73
N ASP A 80 11.33 -2.10 -5.43
CA ASP A 80 9.90 -2.07 -5.12
C ASP A 80 9.60 -1.20 -3.90
N GLU A 81 10.52 -1.15 -2.93
CA GLU A 81 10.35 -0.37 -1.72
C GLU A 81 10.17 1.13 -2.00
N MET A 82 10.88 1.65 -3.00
CA MET A 82 10.71 3.05 -3.43
C MET A 82 9.28 3.32 -3.89
N LEU A 83 8.71 2.43 -4.69
CA LEU A 83 7.34 2.54 -5.20
C LEU A 83 6.31 2.44 -4.07
N TYR A 84 6.47 1.46 -3.17
CA TYR A 84 5.58 1.33 -2.01
C TYR A 84 5.62 2.57 -1.11
N LEU A 85 6.79 3.10 -0.83
CA LEU A 85 6.94 4.29 0.00
C LEU A 85 6.32 5.52 -0.66
N ALA A 86 6.53 5.70 -1.97
CA ALA A 86 5.94 6.82 -2.70
C ALA A 86 4.41 6.78 -2.69
N GLY A 87 3.81 5.62 -2.96
CA GLY A 87 2.36 5.49 -2.90
C GLY A 87 1.81 5.56 -1.47
N ALA A 88 2.51 5.01 -0.47
CA ALA A 88 2.12 5.13 0.92
C ALA A 88 2.10 6.58 1.41
N VAL A 89 3.00 7.44 0.93
CA VAL A 89 2.95 8.89 1.21
C VAL A 89 1.68 9.52 0.64
N VAL A 90 1.24 9.12 -0.56
CA VAL A 90 -0.05 9.58 -1.11
C VAL A 90 -1.20 9.20 -0.18
N LEU A 91 -1.28 7.93 0.21
CA LEU A 91 -2.34 7.43 1.10
C LEU A 91 -2.32 8.12 2.47
N ASN A 92 -1.14 8.34 3.05
CA ASN A 92 -1.00 9.10 4.28
C ASN A 92 -1.45 10.55 4.13
N ARG A 93 -1.19 11.18 2.99
CA ARG A 93 -1.65 12.55 2.69
C ARG A 93 -3.17 12.61 2.63
N VAL A 94 -3.82 11.68 1.92
CA VAL A 94 -5.28 11.59 1.85
C VAL A 94 -5.90 11.51 3.25
N GLN A 95 -5.29 10.78 4.17
CA GLN A 95 -5.76 10.63 5.54
C GLN A 95 -5.37 11.81 6.46
N SER A 96 -4.54 12.71 5.97
CA SER A 96 -3.99 13.80 6.78
C SER A 96 -4.83 15.06 6.66
N LYS A 97 -5.18 15.68 7.78
CA LYS A 97 -5.83 17.00 7.80
C LYS A 97 -5.05 18.15 7.12
N TYR A 98 -3.84 17.91 6.67
CA TYR A 98 -2.96 18.90 6.07
C TYR A 98 -2.95 18.87 4.55
N PHE A 99 -3.59 17.87 3.96
CA PHE A 99 -3.67 17.64 2.52
C PHE A 99 -5.12 17.45 2.09
N PRO A 100 -5.42 17.48 0.80
CA PRO A 100 -6.72 17.09 0.28
C PRO A 100 -7.08 15.65 0.69
N ASN A 101 -8.38 15.33 0.65
CA ASN A 101 -8.93 14.06 1.14
C ASN A 101 -9.26 13.05 0.04
N SER A 102 -8.74 13.24 -1.16
CA SER A 102 -8.84 12.28 -2.27
C SER A 102 -7.49 12.06 -2.93
N ILE A 103 -7.30 10.89 -3.52
CA ILE A 103 -6.07 10.55 -4.25
C ILE A 103 -5.85 11.53 -5.40
N GLU A 104 -6.89 11.82 -6.17
CA GLU A 104 -6.83 12.75 -7.27
C GLU A 104 -6.35 14.14 -6.83
N GLU A 105 -6.98 14.72 -5.82
CA GLU A 105 -6.63 16.05 -5.34
C GLU A 105 -5.23 16.11 -4.72
N VAL A 106 -4.78 15.05 -4.04
CA VAL A 106 -3.41 14.94 -3.52
C VAL A 106 -2.41 14.87 -4.65
N ILE A 107 -2.69 14.07 -5.68
CA ILE A 107 -1.81 13.90 -6.84
C ILE A 107 -1.71 15.19 -7.65
N TYR A 108 -2.83 15.83 -7.95
CA TYR A 108 -2.86 17.06 -8.74
C TYR A 108 -2.62 18.35 -7.94
N GLN A 109 -2.34 18.24 -6.65
CA GLN A 109 -2.02 19.41 -5.83
C GLN A 109 -0.78 20.12 -6.37
N SER A 110 -0.92 21.40 -6.72
CA SER A 110 0.15 22.19 -7.33
C SER A 110 1.43 22.16 -6.50
N GLY A 111 2.56 21.92 -7.16
CA GLY A 111 3.89 21.92 -6.56
C GLY A 111 4.23 20.68 -5.71
N GLN A 112 3.37 19.65 -5.69
CA GLN A 112 3.65 18.44 -4.92
C GLN A 112 4.40 17.37 -5.73
N TYR A 113 4.05 17.20 -6.99
CA TYR A 113 4.62 16.18 -7.87
C TYR A 113 5.10 16.80 -9.18
N GLN A 114 6.42 16.97 -9.32
CA GLN A 114 7.01 17.56 -10.50
C GLN A 114 6.70 16.78 -11.78
N CYS A 115 6.54 15.46 -11.67
CA CYS A 115 6.24 14.62 -12.82
C CYS A 115 4.92 14.98 -13.50
N ILE A 116 3.97 15.61 -12.80
CA ILE A 116 2.68 16.05 -13.38
C ILE A 116 2.84 17.32 -14.18
N GLU A 117 3.73 18.21 -13.77
CA GLU A 117 3.99 19.48 -14.45
C GLU A 117 4.79 19.29 -15.75
N LEU A 118 5.55 18.21 -15.85
CA LEU A 118 6.42 17.88 -16.98
C LEU A 118 5.71 16.97 -17.98
N LYS A 119 5.18 17.50 -19.06
CA LYS A 119 4.41 16.78 -20.09
C LYS A 119 5.09 15.53 -20.69
N ASN A 120 6.41 15.42 -20.61
CA ASN A 120 7.18 14.27 -21.12
C ASN A 120 7.65 13.33 -20.01
N SER A 121 7.16 13.50 -18.79
CA SER A 121 7.51 12.65 -17.65
C SER A 121 6.96 11.22 -17.78
N GLY A 122 7.37 10.36 -16.87
CA GLY A 122 6.81 9.01 -16.75
C GLY A 122 5.32 9.00 -16.46
N PHE A 123 4.78 10.03 -15.79
CA PHE A 123 3.36 10.14 -15.46
C PHE A 123 2.45 10.06 -16.71
N TYR A 124 2.89 10.57 -17.84
CA TYR A 124 2.13 10.56 -19.11
C TYR A 124 2.47 9.37 -20.02
N LYS A 125 3.23 8.39 -19.53
CA LYS A 125 3.57 7.16 -20.25
C LYS A 125 2.79 6.00 -19.66
N GLU A 126 2.61 4.94 -20.45
CA GLU A 126 2.00 3.71 -19.96
C GLU A 126 2.81 3.17 -18.78
N PRO A 127 2.18 2.95 -17.59
CA PRO A 127 2.85 2.37 -16.45
C PRO A 127 3.29 0.93 -16.72
N THR A 128 4.39 0.52 -16.13
CA THR A 128 4.84 -0.87 -16.21
C THR A 128 3.90 -1.78 -15.41
N GLU A 129 3.88 -3.09 -15.73
CA GLU A 129 3.15 -4.10 -14.94
C GLU A 129 3.49 -4.02 -13.45
N ARG A 130 4.73 -3.68 -13.13
CA ARG A 130 5.20 -3.47 -11.77
C ARG A 130 4.50 -2.30 -11.10
N CYS A 131 4.33 -1.17 -11.78
CA CYS A 131 3.62 -0.01 -11.23
C CYS A 131 2.14 -0.32 -11.03
N TRP A 132 1.50 -1.01 -11.97
CA TRP A 132 0.12 -1.46 -11.84
C TRP A 132 -0.08 -2.38 -10.63
N ARG A 133 0.75 -3.41 -10.49
CA ARG A 133 0.70 -4.36 -9.37
C ARG A 133 0.87 -3.67 -8.02
N ILE A 134 1.89 -2.81 -7.89
CA ILE A 134 2.15 -2.11 -6.62
C ILE A 134 1.06 -1.10 -6.30
N ALA A 135 0.52 -0.40 -7.30
CA ALA A 135 -0.62 0.49 -7.12
C ALA A 135 -1.84 -0.27 -6.58
N GLU A 136 -2.18 -1.42 -7.17
CA GLU A 136 -3.27 -2.27 -6.71
C GLU A 136 -3.05 -2.77 -5.27
N GLU A 137 -1.88 -3.29 -4.96
CA GLU A 137 -1.52 -3.76 -3.62
C GLU A 137 -1.62 -2.62 -2.57
N LEU A 138 -1.20 -1.41 -2.91
CA LEU A 138 -1.31 -0.23 -2.07
C LEU A 138 -2.78 0.15 -1.80
N LEU A 139 -3.62 0.12 -2.82
CA LEU A 139 -5.03 0.47 -2.70
C LEU A 139 -5.83 -0.58 -1.92
N ILE A 140 -5.48 -1.86 -2.05
CA ILE A 140 -6.14 -2.96 -1.32
C ILE A 140 -5.66 -3.05 0.12
N SER A 141 -4.35 -2.95 0.36
CA SER A 141 -3.73 -3.33 1.64
C SER A 141 -2.99 -2.21 2.33
N GLY A 142 -2.72 -1.11 1.63
CA GLY A 142 -1.82 -0.06 2.10
C GLY A 142 -0.36 -0.55 2.18
N TYR A 143 0.47 0.26 2.83
CA TYR A 143 1.85 -0.10 3.17
C TYR A 143 2.19 0.44 4.55
N ASP A 144 2.78 -0.38 5.41
CA ASP A 144 2.99 -0.05 6.83
C ASP A 144 4.13 0.96 7.02
N ILE A 145 3.77 2.24 7.03
CA ILE A 145 4.63 3.35 7.43
C ILE A 145 3.91 4.24 8.44
N PRO A 146 4.63 5.00 9.30
CA PRO A 146 4.00 5.93 10.21
C PRO A 146 3.11 6.95 9.45
N SER A 147 1.91 7.19 9.95
CA SER A 147 0.91 8.05 9.29
C SER A 147 1.32 9.51 9.15
N ASN A 148 2.34 9.95 9.88
CA ASN A 148 2.91 11.29 9.78
C ASN A 148 4.13 11.38 8.83
N VAL A 149 4.44 10.32 8.09
CA VAL A 149 5.39 10.38 6.96
C VAL A 149 4.63 10.93 5.76
N LEU A 150 4.77 12.21 5.50
CA LEU A 150 3.97 12.98 4.54
C LEU A 150 4.81 13.64 3.44
N TYR A 151 6.13 13.57 3.52
CA TYR A 151 7.02 14.20 2.56
C TYR A 151 7.93 13.19 1.89
N GLN A 152 8.14 13.38 0.59
CA GLN A 152 9.15 12.69 -0.19
C GLN A 152 9.89 13.71 -1.07
N ALA A 153 11.21 13.65 -1.10
CA ALA A 153 12.03 14.53 -1.93
C ALA A 153 13.48 14.01 -2.00
N GLU A 154 14.26 14.52 -2.94
CA GLU A 154 15.71 14.27 -3.00
C GLU A 154 16.48 15.00 -1.89
N PHE A 155 15.81 15.77 -1.05
CA PHE A 155 16.37 16.46 0.09
C PHE A 155 15.49 16.28 1.33
N LYS A 156 16.08 16.50 2.51
CA LYS A 156 15.38 16.36 3.79
C LYS A 156 14.35 17.45 3.98
N GLN A 157 13.15 17.07 4.40
CA GLN A 157 12.04 17.95 4.72
C GLN A 157 11.48 17.68 6.11
N GLY A 158 10.57 18.52 6.57
CA GLY A 158 9.79 18.32 7.78
C GLY A 158 10.61 18.19 9.06
N SER A 159 10.13 17.40 9.99
CA SER A 159 10.70 17.27 11.36
C SER A 159 11.78 16.19 11.47
N GLY A 160 11.99 15.37 10.45
CA GLY A 160 13.01 14.33 10.45
C GLY A 160 12.85 13.32 9.32
N VAL A 161 13.84 12.48 9.14
CA VAL A 161 13.86 11.44 8.12
C VAL A 161 13.31 10.14 8.71
N TYR A 162 12.27 9.60 8.11
CA TYR A 162 11.80 8.23 8.36
C TYR A 162 12.71 7.22 7.69
N LYS A 163 12.92 7.39 6.37
CA LYS A 163 13.74 6.48 5.57
C LYS A 163 14.39 7.21 4.41
N LYS A 164 15.55 6.72 4.02
CA LYS A 164 16.20 7.09 2.77
C LYS A 164 16.32 5.84 1.91
N VAL A 165 15.80 5.91 0.68
CA VAL A 165 15.96 4.88 -0.35
C VAL A 165 16.63 5.55 -1.54
N GLN A 166 17.80 5.09 -1.90
CA GLN A 166 18.66 5.69 -2.94
C GLN A 166 18.87 7.20 -2.71
N ASN A 167 18.39 8.06 -3.59
CA ASN A 167 18.49 9.53 -3.48
C ASN A 167 17.23 10.17 -2.85
N MET A 168 16.17 9.41 -2.61
CA MET A 168 14.90 9.90 -2.09
C MET A 168 14.84 9.80 -0.56
N TYR A 169 14.40 10.87 0.09
CA TYR A 169 14.12 10.91 1.52
C TYR A 169 12.62 10.90 1.76
N PHE A 170 12.16 10.02 2.62
CA PHE A 170 10.81 9.97 3.16
C PHE A 170 10.84 10.56 4.56
N CYS A 171 10.05 11.60 4.79
CA CYS A 171 10.20 12.44 5.97
C CYS A 171 8.88 12.63 6.72
N TYR A 172 9.04 12.77 8.03
CA TYR A 172 7.95 13.17 8.91
C TYR A 172 7.55 14.63 8.70
N LYS A 173 6.27 14.89 8.92
CA LYS A 173 5.77 16.25 9.01
C LYS A 173 6.27 16.96 10.28
#